data_cfb9a98a0d7c40e40e96d7622320f4b8
#
_entry.id   cfb9a98a0d7c40e40e96d7622320f4b8
#
_cell.length_a   1.000
_cell.length_b   1.000
_cell.length_c   1.000
_cell.angle_alpha   90.00
_cell.angle_beta   90.00
_cell.angle_gamma   90.00
#
_symmetry.space_group_name_H-M   'P 1'
#
loop_
_entity.id
_entity.type
_entity.pdbx_description
1 polymer ?
#
loop_
_entity_poly.entity_id
_entity_poly.type
_entity_poly.pdbx_seq_one_letter_code
_entity_poly.pdbx_strand_id
1 'polypeptide(L)'
;MGTESDTEQDWAPFSSTDLAITPAPYGDLHTVSPFVATPQAAIDLILKELKLTAEDFLVDLGCGRGTINICAATQFKCGGLGVDIDGALVDEARKEAEEKGVGERVEFREEDVATTDLTSATAITSFLVPRQLRILQPTLLKFLARGGKLACYHYRSRSITVFHFHYVSILG
;
A
#
# COMPACT_ATOMS: atom_id res chain seq x y z
N MET A 1 39.92 -22.79 -9.52
CA MET A 1 38.97 -22.50 -10.58
C MET A 1 37.65 -23.12 -10.15
N GLY A 2 36.81 -22.40 -9.49
CA GLY A 2 35.45 -22.77 -9.09
C GLY A 2 34.51 -21.77 -9.73
N THR A 3 33.72 -22.25 -10.67
CA THR A 3 32.64 -21.49 -11.28
C THR A 3 31.50 -21.45 -10.30
N GLU A 4 31.24 -20.29 -9.73
CA GLU A 4 29.97 -20.01 -9.06
C GLU A 4 28.90 -20.04 -10.12
N SER A 5 28.01 -21.03 -10.02
CA SER A 5 26.78 -21.10 -10.78
C SER A 5 25.81 -20.10 -10.15
N ASP A 6 25.60 -18.97 -10.83
CA ASP A 6 24.43 -18.13 -10.60
C ASP A 6 23.19 -18.99 -10.77
N THR A 7 22.58 -19.34 -9.65
CA THR A 7 21.24 -19.94 -9.67
C THR A 7 20.27 -18.84 -10.10
N GLU A 8 19.85 -18.90 -11.36
CA GLU A 8 18.61 -18.26 -11.79
C GLU A 8 17.52 -18.65 -10.79
N GLN A 9 17.12 -17.69 -9.96
CA GLN A 9 15.93 -17.85 -9.14
C GLN A 9 14.75 -17.93 -10.09
N ASP A 10 14.21 -19.15 -10.18
CA ASP A 10 12.96 -19.49 -10.85
C ASP A 10 11.83 -18.61 -10.26
N TRP A 11 11.58 -17.46 -10.89
CA TRP A 11 10.48 -16.59 -10.51
C TRP A 11 9.24 -16.99 -11.31
N ALA A 12 8.41 -17.80 -10.67
CA ALA A 12 7.09 -18.08 -11.16
C ALA A 12 6.21 -16.81 -11.11
N PRO A 13 5.34 -16.58 -12.09
CA PRO A 13 4.40 -15.48 -12.02
C PRO A 13 3.57 -15.63 -10.75
N PHE A 14 3.33 -14.50 -10.08
CA PHE A 14 2.55 -14.33 -8.85
C PHE A 14 1.46 -15.41 -8.70
N SER A 15 1.66 -16.32 -7.77
CA SER A 15 0.69 -17.37 -7.45
C SER A 15 -0.21 -16.91 -6.30
N SER A 16 -1.41 -17.47 -6.23
CA SER A 16 -2.32 -17.25 -5.10
C SER A 16 -1.70 -17.64 -3.74
N THR A 17 -0.56 -18.34 -3.74
CA THR A 17 0.23 -18.72 -2.57
C THR A 17 1.14 -17.60 -2.06
N ASP A 18 1.52 -16.64 -2.89
CA ASP A 18 2.42 -15.54 -2.46
C ASP A 18 1.72 -14.52 -1.57
N LEU A 19 0.37 -14.47 -1.61
CA LEU A 19 -0.49 -13.85 -0.62
C LEU A 19 -1.01 -14.86 0.43
N ALA A 20 -0.55 -16.12 0.39
CA ALA A 20 -0.96 -17.14 1.34
C ALA A 20 -0.29 -16.91 2.70
N ILE A 21 -0.96 -16.13 3.52
CA ILE A 21 -0.63 -15.93 4.91
C ILE A 21 -1.28 -17.07 5.68
N THR A 22 -0.43 -17.86 6.35
CA THR A 22 -0.86 -18.92 7.27
C THR A 22 -1.92 -18.40 8.24
N PRO A 23 -3.01 -19.14 8.48
CA PRO A 23 -4.06 -18.71 9.38
C PRO A 23 -3.52 -18.63 10.81
N ALA A 24 -3.35 -17.41 11.32
CA ALA A 24 -3.24 -17.20 12.75
C ALA A 24 -4.65 -17.16 13.34
N PRO A 25 -4.89 -17.71 14.52
CA PRO A 25 -6.19 -17.63 15.19
C PRO A 25 -6.37 -16.20 15.72
N TYR A 26 -6.95 -15.33 14.94
CA TYR A 26 -7.37 -14.02 15.39
C TYR A 26 -8.89 -13.92 15.30
N GLY A 27 -9.44 -13.51 16.47
CA GLY A 27 -10.86 -13.36 16.70
C GLY A 27 -11.54 -12.38 15.75
N ASP A 28 -12.83 -12.35 15.94
CA ASP A 28 -13.92 -11.57 15.39
C ASP A 28 -13.63 -10.61 14.21
N LEU A 29 -14.53 -10.67 13.24
CA LEU A 29 -14.52 -9.92 11.96
C LEU A 29 -14.47 -8.39 12.12
N HIS A 30 -14.75 -7.87 13.30
CA HIS A 30 -14.81 -6.45 13.65
C HIS A 30 -13.62 -5.96 14.50
N THR A 31 -12.59 -6.78 14.70
CA THR A 31 -11.42 -6.31 15.43
C THR A 31 -10.64 -5.33 14.56
N VAL A 32 -10.83 -4.06 14.81
CA VAL A 32 -10.02 -2.97 14.25
C VAL A 32 -8.58 -3.24 14.66
N SER A 33 -7.69 -3.39 13.68
CA SER A 33 -6.26 -3.51 13.96
C SER A 33 -5.78 -2.20 14.59
N PRO A 34 -5.02 -2.22 15.70
CA PRO A 34 -4.51 -0.98 16.26
C PRO A 34 -3.67 -0.25 15.22
N PHE A 35 -3.84 1.07 15.16
CA PHE A 35 -3.03 1.92 14.29
C PHE A 35 -1.53 1.74 14.61
N VAL A 36 -0.75 1.47 13.61
CA VAL A 36 0.72 1.43 13.68
C VAL A 36 1.28 2.31 12.58
N ALA A 37 1.95 3.38 12.97
CA ALA A 37 2.56 4.29 12.01
C ALA A 37 3.63 3.59 11.16
N THR A 38 3.59 3.80 9.86
CA THR A 38 4.66 3.34 8.96
C THR A 38 5.92 4.15 9.24
N PRO A 39 7.08 3.53 9.48
CA PRO A 39 8.35 4.25 9.70
C PRO A 39 8.69 5.13 8.49
N GLN A 40 9.25 6.32 8.72
CA GLN A 40 9.58 7.26 7.63
C GLN A 40 10.49 6.62 6.57
N ALA A 41 11.51 5.86 6.99
CA ALA A 41 12.40 5.17 6.05
C ALA A 41 11.66 4.18 5.13
N ALA A 42 10.60 3.52 5.64
CA ALA A 42 9.76 2.65 4.83
C ALA A 42 8.90 3.46 3.83
N ILE A 43 8.36 4.60 4.26
CA ILE A 43 7.62 5.52 3.37
C ILE A 43 8.51 5.98 2.23
N ASP A 44 9.72 6.47 2.53
CA ASP A 44 10.66 6.97 1.54
C ASP A 44 11.02 5.88 0.51
N LEU A 45 11.22 4.65 0.98
CA LEU A 45 11.52 3.52 0.11
C LEU A 45 10.32 3.13 -0.76
N ILE A 46 9.11 3.05 -0.19
CA ILE A 46 7.87 2.80 -0.93
C ILE A 46 7.70 3.82 -2.05
N LEU A 47 7.77 5.10 -1.72
CA LEU A 47 7.54 6.17 -2.69
C LEU A 47 8.60 6.18 -3.80
N LYS A 48 9.85 5.90 -3.46
CA LYS A 48 10.94 5.75 -4.43
C LYS A 48 10.68 4.61 -5.41
N GLU A 49 10.28 3.44 -4.91
CA GLU A 49 10.06 2.25 -5.74
C GLU A 49 8.79 2.35 -6.59
N LEU A 50 7.75 3.03 -6.10
CA LEU A 50 6.53 3.28 -6.89
C LEU A 50 6.79 4.21 -8.09
N LYS A 51 7.90 4.96 -8.10
CA LYS A 51 8.28 5.89 -9.19
C LYS A 51 7.10 6.79 -9.58
N LEU A 52 6.52 7.45 -8.57
CA LEU A 52 5.37 8.31 -8.76
C LEU A 52 5.72 9.56 -9.58
N THR A 53 4.75 10.05 -10.31
CA THR A 53 4.80 11.31 -11.07
C THR A 53 3.57 12.17 -10.72
N ALA A 54 3.51 13.40 -11.19
CA ALA A 54 2.36 14.27 -10.98
C ALA A 54 1.07 13.78 -11.67
N GLU A 55 1.18 12.83 -12.59
CA GLU A 55 0.05 12.22 -13.29
C GLU A 55 -0.53 11.01 -12.55
N ASP A 56 0.18 10.52 -11.54
CA ASP A 56 -0.27 9.38 -10.76
C ASP A 56 -1.37 9.77 -9.76
N PHE A 57 -2.21 8.79 -9.44
CA PHE A 57 -3.21 8.87 -8.39
C PHE A 57 -2.99 7.73 -7.39
N LEU A 58 -2.50 8.08 -6.20
CA LEU A 58 -2.13 7.14 -5.16
C LEU A 58 -3.31 6.86 -4.22
N VAL A 59 -3.75 5.61 -4.15
CA VAL A 59 -4.73 5.18 -3.13
C VAL A 59 -4.00 4.46 -2.00
N ASP A 60 -4.19 4.93 -0.75
CA ASP A 60 -3.62 4.31 0.45
C ASP A 60 -4.72 3.61 1.25
N LEU A 61 -4.67 2.29 1.28
CA LEU A 61 -5.66 1.44 1.94
C LEU A 61 -5.25 1.18 3.39
N GLY A 62 -5.99 1.76 4.33
CA GLY A 62 -5.63 1.83 5.73
C GLY A 62 -4.65 2.99 5.98
N CYS A 63 -5.01 4.18 5.53
CA CYS A 63 -4.11 5.34 5.50
C CYS A 63 -3.73 5.89 6.88
N GLY A 64 -4.48 5.55 7.93
CA GLY A 64 -4.29 6.14 9.25
C GLY A 64 -4.29 7.68 9.19
N ARG A 65 -3.20 8.29 9.61
CA ARG A 65 -2.98 9.75 9.56
C ARG A 65 -2.60 10.30 8.19
N GLY A 66 -2.69 9.51 7.14
CA GLY A 66 -2.46 9.96 5.77
C GLY A 66 -1.01 10.27 5.39
N THR A 67 -0.04 9.88 6.21
CA THR A 67 1.37 10.26 6.04
C THR A 67 1.91 9.89 4.66
N ILE A 68 1.57 8.71 4.13
CA ILE A 68 2.04 8.26 2.81
C ILE A 68 1.49 9.17 1.70
N ASN A 69 0.17 9.45 1.70
CA ASN A 69 -0.44 10.33 0.70
C ASN A 69 0.11 11.75 0.77
N ILE A 70 0.27 12.29 1.98
CA ILE A 70 0.81 13.64 2.19
C ILE A 70 2.24 13.74 1.70
N CYS A 71 3.09 12.76 2.02
CA CYS A 71 4.46 12.69 1.50
C CYS A 71 4.49 12.57 -0.02
N ALA A 72 3.65 11.71 -0.61
CA ALA A 72 3.56 11.53 -2.06
C ALA A 72 3.14 12.84 -2.75
N ALA A 73 2.08 13.49 -2.29
CA ALA A 73 1.61 14.75 -2.86
C ALA A 73 2.63 15.88 -2.70
N THR A 74 3.36 15.93 -1.58
CA THR A 74 4.39 16.93 -1.34
C THR A 74 5.59 16.76 -2.27
N GLN A 75 6.08 15.52 -2.43
CA GLN A 75 7.30 15.21 -3.18
C GLN A 75 7.05 15.11 -4.69
N PHE A 76 5.98 14.43 -5.10
CA PHE A 76 5.73 14.09 -6.50
C PHE A 76 4.62 14.91 -7.14
N LYS A 77 3.88 15.71 -6.36
CA LYS A 77 2.73 16.51 -6.81
C LYS A 77 1.57 15.68 -7.38
N CYS A 78 1.55 14.38 -7.11
CA CYS A 78 0.47 13.49 -7.51
C CYS A 78 -0.83 13.75 -6.73
N GLY A 79 -1.95 13.31 -7.28
CA GLY A 79 -3.21 13.23 -6.56
C GLY A 79 -3.28 11.98 -5.68
N GLY A 80 -4.24 11.92 -4.77
CA GLY A 80 -4.42 10.70 -3.99
C GLY A 80 -5.69 10.65 -3.16
N LEU A 81 -5.99 9.42 -2.71
CA LEU A 81 -7.08 9.11 -1.79
C LEU A 81 -6.52 8.23 -0.67
N GLY A 82 -6.70 8.65 0.57
CA GLY A 82 -6.47 7.82 1.74
C GLY A 82 -7.81 7.35 2.31
N VAL A 83 -7.92 6.07 2.63
CA VAL A 83 -9.11 5.52 3.28
C VAL A 83 -8.74 4.79 4.56
N ASP A 84 -9.51 5.01 5.61
CA ASP A 84 -9.40 4.30 6.87
C ASP A 84 -10.79 4.18 7.49
N ILE A 85 -10.99 3.16 8.31
CA ILE A 85 -12.25 2.97 9.04
C ILE A 85 -12.32 3.82 10.32
N ASP A 86 -11.18 4.31 10.80
CA ASP A 86 -11.08 5.17 11.97
C ASP A 86 -11.24 6.65 11.56
N GLY A 87 -12.44 7.19 11.75
CA GLY A 87 -12.75 8.58 11.42
C GLY A 87 -11.89 9.60 12.15
N ALA A 88 -11.42 9.31 13.37
CA ALA A 88 -10.55 10.22 14.11
C ALA A 88 -9.18 10.36 13.43
N LEU A 89 -8.60 9.25 12.93
CA LEU A 89 -7.35 9.27 12.15
C LEU A 89 -7.54 9.99 10.82
N VAL A 90 -8.69 9.79 10.17
CA VAL A 90 -9.04 10.48 8.91
C VAL A 90 -9.12 11.99 9.11
N ASP A 91 -9.71 12.46 10.22
CA ASP A 91 -9.78 13.88 10.53
C ASP A 91 -8.40 14.49 10.83
N GLU A 92 -7.53 13.74 11.52
CA GLU A 92 -6.13 14.13 11.69
C GLU A 92 -5.40 14.22 10.33
N ALA A 93 -5.62 13.26 9.43
CA ALA A 93 -5.03 13.25 8.09
C ALA A 93 -5.45 14.48 7.26
N ARG A 94 -6.73 14.82 7.28
CA ARG A 94 -7.27 16.03 6.60
C ARG A 94 -6.59 17.30 7.11
N LYS A 95 -6.52 17.43 8.43
CA LYS A 95 -5.87 18.58 9.06
C LYS A 95 -4.39 18.68 8.68
N GLU A 96 -3.66 17.59 8.74
CA GLU A 96 -2.24 17.58 8.38
C GLU A 96 -2.03 17.91 6.88
N ALA A 97 -2.90 17.44 5.99
CA ALA A 97 -2.83 17.76 4.56
C ALA A 97 -3.02 19.26 4.31
N GLU A 98 -3.97 19.91 5.01
CA GLU A 98 -4.16 21.36 4.95
C GLU A 98 -2.93 22.11 5.47
N GLU A 99 -2.39 21.72 6.63
CA GLU A 99 -1.18 22.32 7.22
C GLU A 99 0.05 22.20 6.29
N LYS A 100 0.14 21.12 5.52
CA LYS A 100 1.21 20.89 4.52
C LYS A 100 0.92 21.53 3.16
N GLY A 101 -0.24 22.15 2.98
CA GLY A 101 -0.62 22.80 1.71
C GLY A 101 -0.88 21.81 0.56
N VAL A 102 -1.29 20.59 0.87
CA VAL A 102 -1.62 19.55 -0.12
C VAL A 102 -3.08 19.10 -0.06
N GLY A 103 -3.93 19.74 0.75
CA GLY A 103 -5.34 19.38 0.91
C GLY A 103 -6.15 19.37 -0.39
N GLU A 104 -5.80 20.20 -1.37
CA GLU A 104 -6.45 20.18 -2.70
C GLU A 104 -6.03 19.00 -3.58
N ARG A 105 -4.95 18.28 -3.21
CA ARG A 105 -4.41 17.15 -3.99
C ARG A 105 -4.82 15.80 -3.44
N VAL A 106 -5.04 15.72 -2.14
CA VAL A 106 -5.33 14.47 -1.45
C VAL A 106 -6.67 14.54 -0.74
N GLU A 107 -7.47 13.52 -0.94
CA GLU A 107 -8.73 13.33 -0.23
C GLU A 107 -8.55 12.24 0.83
N PHE A 108 -9.22 12.39 1.98
CA PHE A 108 -9.26 11.35 3.01
C PHE A 108 -10.71 11.03 3.36
N ARG A 109 -11.04 9.73 3.39
CA ARG A 109 -12.39 9.23 3.65
C ARG A 109 -12.40 8.22 4.79
N GLU A 110 -13.38 8.36 5.67
CA GLU A 110 -13.78 7.28 6.56
C GLU A 110 -14.56 6.26 5.74
N GLU A 111 -13.90 5.15 5.40
CA GLU A 111 -14.45 4.16 4.47
C GLU A 111 -13.83 2.79 4.70
N ASP A 112 -14.61 1.72 4.49
CA ASP A 112 -14.07 0.35 4.50
C ASP A 112 -13.26 0.11 3.22
N VAL A 113 -12.01 -0.29 3.38
CA VAL A 113 -11.08 -0.62 2.28
C VAL A 113 -11.64 -1.67 1.32
N ALA A 114 -12.57 -2.54 1.79
CA ALA A 114 -13.20 -3.56 0.96
C ALA A 114 -14.19 -2.99 -0.06
N THR A 115 -14.72 -1.80 0.17
CA THR A 115 -15.70 -1.13 -0.69
C THR A 115 -15.12 0.03 -1.50
N THR A 116 -13.86 0.33 -1.29
CA THR A 116 -13.19 1.46 -1.94
C THR A 116 -13.11 1.28 -3.46
N ASP A 117 -13.54 2.31 -4.19
CA ASP A 117 -13.38 2.35 -5.65
C ASP A 117 -11.93 2.66 -6.03
N LEU A 118 -11.30 1.69 -6.69
CA LEU A 118 -9.91 1.78 -7.15
C LEU A 118 -9.79 2.12 -8.65
N THR A 119 -10.88 2.53 -9.28
CA THR A 119 -10.91 2.76 -10.74
C THR A 119 -9.91 3.82 -11.19
N SER A 120 -9.79 4.91 -10.45
CA SER A 120 -8.88 6.02 -10.73
C SER A 120 -7.43 5.76 -10.28
N ALA A 121 -7.18 4.73 -9.46
CA ALA A 121 -5.87 4.45 -8.93
C ALA A 121 -4.86 4.07 -10.04
N THR A 122 -3.68 4.67 -10.02
CA THR A 122 -2.50 4.24 -10.78
C THR A 122 -1.48 3.56 -9.89
N ALA A 123 -1.47 3.90 -8.61
CA ALA A 123 -0.66 3.29 -7.58
C ALA A 123 -1.50 3.02 -6.32
N ILE A 124 -1.18 1.94 -5.63
CA ILE A 124 -1.81 1.59 -4.35
C ILE A 124 -0.72 1.32 -3.33
N THR A 125 -0.91 1.84 -2.11
CA THR A 125 -0.17 1.44 -0.91
C THR A 125 -1.11 0.73 0.06
N SER A 126 -0.57 -0.20 0.84
CA SER A 126 -1.35 -0.93 1.82
C SER A 126 -0.48 -1.37 2.99
N PHE A 127 -0.92 -1.02 4.20
CA PHE A 127 -0.37 -1.51 5.45
C PHE A 127 -1.47 -2.20 6.26
N LEU A 128 -1.99 -3.27 5.70
CA LEU A 128 -3.13 -4.00 6.25
C LEU A 128 -2.68 -5.33 6.86
N VAL A 129 -3.48 -5.81 7.82
CA VAL A 129 -3.29 -7.15 8.36
C VAL A 129 -3.59 -8.21 7.29
N PRO A 130 -2.95 -9.38 7.39
CA PRO A 130 -3.06 -10.45 6.39
C PRO A 130 -4.46 -10.83 5.97
N ARG A 131 -5.42 -10.75 6.87
CA ARG A 131 -6.81 -11.07 6.60
C ARG A 131 -7.48 -10.08 5.66
N GLN A 132 -7.24 -8.77 5.89
CA GLN A 132 -7.78 -7.71 5.03
C GLN A 132 -7.18 -7.79 3.62
N LEU A 133 -5.87 -8.04 3.52
CA LEU A 133 -5.20 -8.27 2.24
C LEU A 133 -5.81 -9.45 1.47
N ARG A 134 -6.19 -10.53 2.16
CA ARG A 134 -6.85 -11.69 1.53
C ARG A 134 -8.21 -11.33 0.94
N ILE A 135 -9.00 -10.50 1.63
CA ILE A 135 -10.30 -10.03 1.13
C ILE A 135 -10.10 -9.16 -0.12
N LEU A 136 -9.08 -8.31 -0.11
CA LEU A 136 -8.76 -7.41 -1.22
C LEU A 136 -8.04 -8.10 -2.38
N GLN A 137 -7.49 -9.28 -2.19
CA GLN A 137 -6.67 -9.98 -3.19
C GLN A 137 -7.27 -10.00 -4.60
N PRO A 138 -8.55 -10.37 -4.82
CA PRO A 138 -9.11 -10.41 -6.18
C PRO A 138 -9.12 -9.02 -6.84
N THR A 139 -9.35 -7.97 -6.07
CA THR A 139 -9.37 -6.58 -6.55
C THR A 139 -7.97 -6.09 -6.85
N LEU A 140 -7.00 -6.39 -5.97
CA LEU A 140 -5.60 -6.02 -6.17
C LEU A 140 -4.98 -6.75 -7.37
N LEU A 141 -5.32 -8.02 -7.60
CA LEU A 141 -4.89 -8.75 -8.80
C LEU A 141 -5.43 -8.13 -10.09
N LYS A 142 -6.70 -7.73 -10.12
CA LYS A 142 -7.28 -7.00 -11.26
C LYS A 142 -6.59 -5.65 -11.48
N PHE A 143 -6.26 -4.96 -10.39
CA PHE A 143 -5.54 -3.69 -10.44
C PHE A 143 -4.14 -3.88 -11.06
N LEU A 144 -3.38 -4.88 -10.61
CA LEU A 144 -2.06 -5.20 -11.16
C LEU A 144 -2.14 -5.63 -12.63
N ALA A 145 -3.15 -6.43 -13.01
CA ALA A 145 -3.33 -6.90 -14.37
C ALA A 145 -3.57 -5.77 -15.39
N ARG A 146 -4.06 -4.60 -14.94
CA ARG A 146 -4.20 -3.40 -15.79
C ARG A 146 -2.99 -2.47 -15.78
N GLY A 147 -1.86 -2.90 -15.20
CA GLY A 147 -0.62 -2.14 -15.15
C GLY A 147 -0.45 -1.25 -13.91
N GLY A 148 -1.30 -1.43 -12.89
CA GLY A 148 -1.18 -0.69 -11.63
C GLY A 148 0.09 -1.03 -10.84
N LYS A 149 0.54 -0.10 -10.00
CA LYS A 149 1.70 -0.26 -9.11
C LYS A 149 1.19 -0.49 -7.68
N LEU A 150 1.63 -1.55 -7.01
CA LEU A 150 1.20 -1.87 -5.65
C LEU A 150 2.40 -2.03 -4.73
N ALA A 151 2.39 -1.36 -3.60
CA ALA A 151 3.34 -1.57 -2.51
C ALA A 151 2.63 -2.00 -1.24
N CYS A 152 3.05 -3.13 -0.68
CA CYS A 152 2.57 -3.64 0.60
C CYS A 152 3.67 -3.61 1.64
N TYR A 153 3.40 -3.03 2.81
CA TYR A 153 4.30 -3.10 3.95
C TYR A 153 3.88 -4.23 4.89
N HIS A 154 4.83 -5.06 5.29
CA HIS A 154 4.60 -6.24 6.14
C HIS A 154 5.10 -6.00 7.56
N TYR A 155 4.18 -5.84 8.50
CA TYR A 155 4.50 -5.51 9.90
C TYR A 155 5.43 -6.53 10.57
N ARG A 156 5.20 -7.84 10.37
CA ARG A 156 5.99 -8.89 11.03
C ARG A 156 7.42 -8.98 10.55
N SER A 157 7.62 -8.89 9.25
CA SER A 157 8.96 -8.98 8.63
C SER A 157 9.66 -7.64 8.52
N ARG A 158 8.93 -6.53 8.74
CA ARG A 158 9.38 -5.17 8.47
C ARG A 158 9.89 -4.99 7.03
N SER A 159 9.36 -5.78 6.11
CA SER A 159 9.71 -5.77 4.69
C SER A 159 8.63 -5.07 3.87
N ILE A 160 9.03 -4.60 2.71
CA ILE A 160 8.15 -3.99 1.72
C ILE A 160 8.14 -4.90 0.51
N THR A 161 6.96 -5.25 0.03
CA THR A 161 6.81 -5.93 -1.26
C THR A 161 6.20 -4.95 -2.25
N VAL A 162 6.88 -4.70 -3.35
CA VAL A 162 6.41 -3.85 -4.43
C VAL A 162 6.13 -4.70 -5.65
N PHE A 163 4.91 -4.59 -6.15
CA PHE A 163 4.43 -5.31 -7.31
C PHE A 163 4.28 -4.34 -8.48
N HIS A 164 4.84 -4.72 -9.61
CA HIS A 164 4.63 -4.07 -10.89
C HIS A 164 4.11 -5.10 -11.89
N PHE A 165 3.55 -4.65 -13.01
CA PHE A 165 2.92 -5.54 -13.99
C PHE A 165 3.82 -6.72 -14.45
N HIS A 166 5.15 -6.58 -14.41
CA HIS A 166 6.09 -7.59 -14.88
C HIS A 166 7.13 -8.06 -13.84
N TYR A 167 7.14 -7.51 -12.63
CA TYR A 167 8.11 -7.94 -11.62
C TYR A 167 7.67 -7.63 -10.19
N VAL A 168 8.25 -8.35 -9.25
CA VAL A 168 8.05 -8.16 -7.81
C VAL A 168 9.41 -7.86 -7.17
N SER A 169 9.49 -6.81 -6.37
CA SER A 169 10.66 -6.49 -5.55
C SER A 169 10.34 -6.66 -4.08
N ILE A 170 11.17 -7.36 -3.33
CA ILE A 170 11.09 -7.46 -1.88
C ILE A 170 12.24 -6.66 -1.30
N LEU A 171 11.91 -5.67 -0.49
CA LEU A 171 12.86 -4.76 0.13
C LEU A 171 12.81 -4.97 1.65
N GLY A 172 13.91 -5.28 2.26
CA GLY A 172 14.04 -5.58 3.69
C GLY A 172 14.95 -4.62 4.41
#